data_bbd5a23e4d093ae6e03dc7c08b06adaa
#
_entry.id   bbd5a23e4d093ae6e03dc7c08b06adaa
#
_cell.length_a   1.000
_cell.length_b   1.000
_cell.length_c   1.000
_cell.angle_alpha   90.00
_cell.angle_beta   90.00
_cell.angle_gamma   90.00
#
_symmetry.space_group_name_H-M   'P 1'
#
loop_
_entity.id
_entity.type
_entity.pdbx_description
1 polymer ?
#
loop_
_entity_poly.entity_id
_entity_poly.type
_entity_poly.pdbx_seq_one_letter_code
_entity_poly.pdbx_strand_id
1 'polypeptide(L)'
;DIKKDNEMYMTIAQIAAQRSYAKRLKVGCVIVKNHSIISFGWNGMPTGTQLREYEVDGKLVTRPEVQHAELNAIAKLAQNGYSSNGAKIFITHSPCIHCSLLIQKCGINEVYYHENYRDDAGIQFLKKAGIKVEQL
;
A
#
# COMPACT_ATOMS: atom_id res chain seq x y z
N ASP A 1 -11.16 -9.36 -18.60
CA ASP A 1 -11.13 -10.48 -17.64
C ASP A 1 -10.59 -9.96 -16.30
N ILE A 2 -11.43 -9.99 -15.30
CA ILE A 2 -11.12 -9.45 -13.97
C ILE A 2 -9.88 -10.11 -13.35
N LYS A 3 -9.75 -11.42 -13.52
CA LYS A 3 -8.60 -12.14 -12.97
C LYS A 3 -7.29 -11.68 -13.60
N LYS A 4 -7.26 -11.56 -14.92
CA LYS A 4 -6.06 -11.09 -15.64
C LYS A 4 -5.74 -9.63 -15.30
N ASP A 5 -6.77 -8.80 -15.19
CA ASP A 5 -6.58 -7.40 -14.80
C ASP A 5 -5.97 -7.31 -13.39
N ASN A 6 -6.50 -8.06 -12.43
CA ASN A 6 -5.99 -8.07 -11.07
C ASN A 6 -4.54 -8.57 -10.98
N GLU A 7 -4.20 -9.60 -11.77
CA GLU A 7 -2.82 -10.11 -11.85
C GLU A 7 -1.88 -9.02 -12.40
N MET A 8 -2.31 -8.30 -13.42
CA MET A 8 -1.54 -7.19 -13.98
C MET A 8 -1.33 -6.08 -12.96
N TYR A 9 -2.38 -5.66 -12.27
CA TYR A 9 -2.28 -4.61 -11.26
C TYR A 9 -1.35 -5.00 -10.11
N MET A 10 -1.40 -6.25 -9.66
CA MET A 10 -0.49 -6.74 -8.63
C MET A 10 0.97 -6.75 -9.13
N THR A 11 1.19 -7.15 -10.38
CA THR A 11 2.52 -7.12 -10.98
C THR A 11 3.06 -5.68 -11.04
N ILE A 12 2.21 -4.73 -11.39
CA ILE A 12 2.60 -3.31 -11.39
C ILE A 12 2.94 -2.82 -9.98
N ALA A 13 2.18 -3.24 -8.98
CA ALA A 13 2.50 -2.93 -7.58
C ALA A 13 3.88 -3.49 -7.18
N GLN A 14 4.21 -4.70 -7.62
CA GLN A 14 5.52 -5.32 -7.39
C GLN A 14 6.64 -4.53 -8.08
N ILE A 15 6.39 -4.03 -9.28
CA ILE A 15 7.34 -3.15 -9.98
C ILE A 15 7.55 -1.86 -9.19
N ALA A 16 6.46 -1.25 -8.71
CA ALA A 16 6.54 -0.03 -7.91
C ALA A 16 7.39 -0.25 -6.65
N ALA A 17 7.26 -1.41 -6.00
CA ALA A 17 8.03 -1.76 -4.81
C ALA A 17 9.54 -1.69 -5.06
N GLN A 18 10.00 -2.00 -6.27
CA GLN A 18 11.42 -1.97 -6.60
C GLN A 18 12.01 -0.56 -6.57
N ARG A 19 11.18 0.46 -6.58
CA ARG A 19 11.63 1.85 -6.47
C ARG A 19 11.97 2.23 -5.03
N SER A 20 11.56 1.42 -4.04
CA SER A 20 11.86 1.71 -2.64
C SER A 20 13.34 1.50 -2.33
N TYR A 21 13.90 2.40 -1.53
CA TYR A 21 15.27 2.27 -1.00
C TYR A 21 15.30 1.50 0.34
N ALA A 22 14.15 1.06 0.82
CA ALA A 22 14.08 0.32 2.08
C ALA A 22 14.91 -0.98 2.00
N LYS A 23 15.65 -1.28 3.05
CA LYS A 23 16.46 -2.50 3.12
C LYS A 23 15.69 -3.65 3.73
N ARG A 24 14.86 -3.36 4.72
CA ARG A 24 14.13 -4.38 5.46
C ARG A 24 12.96 -4.96 4.65
N LEU A 25 12.17 -4.11 4.03
CA LEU A 25 11.01 -4.54 3.26
C LEU A 25 10.64 -3.46 2.23
N LYS A 26 10.55 -3.86 0.97
CA LYS A 26 10.09 -3.00 -0.11
C LYS A 26 8.63 -3.29 -0.38
N VAL A 27 7.79 -2.27 -0.23
CA VAL A 27 6.34 -2.37 -0.43
C VAL A 27 5.94 -1.44 -1.56
N GLY A 28 5.08 -1.93 -2.43
CA GLY A 28 4.49 -1.14 -3.51
C GLY A 28 2.99 -1.30 -3.54
N CYS A 29 2.30 -0.31 -4.07
CA CYS A 29 0.86 -0.40 -4.27
C CYS A 29 0.38 0.37 -5.48
N VAL A 30 -0.80 -0.01 -5.95
CA VAL A 30 -1.49 0.58 -7.09
C VAL A 30 -2.94 0.80 -6.70
N ILE A 31 -3.48 1.99 -7.02
CA ILE A 31 -4.90 2.30 -6.81
C ILE A 31 -5.57 2.34 -8.18
N VAL A 32 -6.68 1.60 -8.31
CA VAL A 32 -7.41 1.42 -9.56
C VAL A 32 -8.86 1.87 -9.37
N LYS A 33 -9.36 2.65 -10.30
CA LYS A 33 -10.76 3.10 -10.31
C LYS A 33 -11.26 3.15 -11.75
N ASN A 34 -12.44 2.60 -11.98
CA ASN A 34 -13.05 2.55 -13.33
C ASN A 34 -12.08 1.96 -14.36
N HIS A 35 -11.46 0.83 -14.03
CA HIS A 35 -10.51 0.10 -14.90
C HIS A 35 -9.25 0.89 -15.25
N SER A 36 -8.93 1.95 -14.51
CA SER A 36 -7.75 2.77 -14.75
C SER A 36 -6.90 2.86 -13.48
N ILE A 37 -5.59 2.77 -13.67
CA ILE A 37 -4.66 3.06 -12.58
C ILE A 37 -4.67 4.57 -12.36
N ILE A 38 -5.08 5.00 -11.17
CA ILE A 38 -5.15 6.43 -10.83
C ILE A 38 -4.03 6.88 -9.92
N SER A 39 -3.34 5.95 -9.25
CA SER A 39 -2.17 6.26 -8.44
C SER A 39 -1.35 5.01 -8.18
N PHE A 40 -0.11 5.21 -7.79
CA PHE A 40 0.76 4.15 -7.30
C PHE A 40 1.73 4.74 -6.28
N GLY A 41 2.33 3.90 -5.47
CA GLY A 41 3.28 4.35 -4.46
C GLY A 41 4.19 3.23 -3.99
N TRP A 42 5.23 3.61 -3.29
CA TRP A 42 6.15 2.69 -2.60
C TRP A 42 6.55 3.33 -1.27
N ASN A 43 7.02 2.51 -0.35
CA ASN A 43 7.46 3.02 0.94
C ASN A 43 8.76 3.81 0.81
N GLY A 44 8.83 4.94 1.49
CA GLY A 44 9.99 5.82 1.38
C GLY A 44 10.01 6.93 2.41
N MET A 45 11.18 7.55 2.53
CA MET A 45 11.38 8.72 3.38
C MET A 45 10.85 9.98 2.70
N PRO A 46 10.59 11.02 3.48
CA PRO A 46 10.33 12.35 2.92
C PRO A 46 11.46 12.77 1.99
N THR A 47 11.16 13.67 1.05
CA THR A 47 12.10 14.18 0.07
C THR A 47 13.39 14.65 0.72
N GLY A 48 14.52 14.28 0.14
CA GLY A 48 15.85 14.74 0.55
C GLY A 48 16.62 13.76 1.42
N THR A 49 16.03 12.63 1.82
CA THR A 49 16.76 11.59 2.55
C THR A 49 16.49 10.22 1.95
N GLN A 50 17.51 9.36 1.97
CA GLN A 50 17.40 7.98 1.49
C GLN A 50 17.52 6.95 2.60
N LEU A 51 17.80 7.38 3.82
CA LEU A 51 17.91 6.47 4.96
C LEU A 51 16.53 6.04 5.42
N ARG A 52 16.24 4.75 5.41
CA ARG A 52 14.95 4.15 5.76
C ARG A 52 14.98 3.45 7.11
N GLU A 53 16.11 2.81 7.42
CA GLU A 53 16.29 2.03 8.64
C GLU A 53 17.52 2.51 9.42
N TYR A 54 17.55 2.15 10.69
CA TYR A 54 18.72 2.31 11.55
C TYR A 54 18.86 1.08 12.43
N GLU A 55 20.05 0.87 12.97
CA GLU A 55 20.33 -0.29 13.80
C GLU A 55 19.96 -0.03 15.26
N VAL A 56 19.26 -1.02 15.86
CA VAL A 56 19.01 -1.08 17.30
C VAL A 56 19.32 -2.51 17.73
N ASP A 57 20.31 -2.67 18.62
CA ASP A 57 20.73 -3.99 19.12
C ASP A 57 21.03 -4.98 18.00
N GLY A 58 21.72 -4.53 16.95
CA GLY A 58 22.09 -5.36 15.81
C GLY A 58 20.97 -5.66 14.83
N LYS A 59 19.79 -5.08 15.00
CA LYS A 59 18.63 -5.29 14.11
C LYS A 59 18.31 -4.01 13.37
N LEU A 60 17.89 -4.16 12.09
CA LEU A 60 17.40 -3.03 11.31
C LEU A 60 16.00 -2.66 11.79
N VAL A 61 15.81 -1.38 12.07
CA VAL A 61 14.53 -0.80 12.48
C VAL A 61 14.14 0.28 11.49
N THR A 62 12.88 0.27 11.05
CA THR A 62 12.35 1.29 10.15
C THR A 62 12.25 2.62 10.89
N ARG A 63 12.76 3.68 10.26
CA ARG A 63 12.66 5.04 10.81
C ARG A 63 11.20 5.46 10.92
N PRO A 64 10.81 6.20 12.00
CA PRO A 64 9.41 6.65 12.15
C PRO A 64 8.94 7.55 11.01
N GLU A 65 9.85 8.26 10.33
CA GLU A 65 9.53 9.15 9.22
C GLU A 65 9.24 8.41 7.91
N VAL A 66 9.51 7.10 7.85
CA VAL A 66 9.24 6.31 6.62
C VAL A 66 7.73 6.29 6.36
N GLN A 67 7.37 6.73 5.17
CA GLN A 67 5.99 6.76 4.73
C GLN A 67 5.65 5.46 4.00
N HIS A 68 4.53 4.86 4.36
CA HIS A 68 4.08 3.61 3.76
C HIS A 68 3.62 3.82 2.32
N ALA A 69 3.68 2.78 1.52
CA ALA A 69 3.28 2.82 0.11
C ALA A 69 1.84 3.31 -0.07
N GLU A 70 0.93 2.82 0.77
CA GLU A 70 -0.49 3.16 0.71
C GLU A 70 -0.72 4.65 0.99
N LEU A 71 -0.05 5.18 2.03
CA LEU A 71 -0.11 6.60 2.34
C LEU A 71 0.37 7.43 1.15
N ASN A 72 1.50 7.05 0.55
CA ASN A 72 2.09 7.78 -0.57
C ASN A 72 1.15 7.80 -1.78
N ALA A 73 0.53 6.66 -2.11
CA ALA A 73 -0.40 6.59 -3.23
C ALA A 73 -1.67 7.41 -2.99
N ILE A 74 -2.24 7.34 -1.78
CA ILE A 74 -3.46 8.08 -1.42
C ILE A 74 -3.17 9.59 -1.36
N ALA A 75 -2.03 9.98 -0.80
CA ALA A 75 -1.66 11.39 -0.72
C ALA A 75 -1.51 12.04 -2.09
N LYS A 76 -0.97 11.32 -3.07
CA LYS A 76 -0.89 11.82 -4.46
C LYS A 76 -2.27 12.15 -5.02
N LEU A 77 -3.26 11.31 -4.76
CA LEU A 77 -4.64 11.57 -5.19
C LEU A 77 -5.18 12.84 -4.54
N ALA A 78 -4.97 12.98 -3.23
CA ALA A 78 -5.42 14.16 -2.50
C ALA A 78 -4.76 15.44 -3.04
N GLN A 79 -3.46 15.40 -3.33
CA GLN A 79 -2.74 16.55 -3.88
C GLN A 79 -3.27 16.97 -5.26
N ASN A 80 -3.75 16.03 -6.05
CA ASN A 80 -4.21 16.27 -7.41
C ASN A 80 -5.74 16.43 -7.52
N GLY A 81 -6.44 16.45 -6.40
CA GLY A 81 -7.89 16.62 -6.38
C GLY A 81 -8.67 15.42 -6.88
N TYR A 82 -8.09 14.22 -6.84
CA TYR A 82 -8.75 12.99 -7.24
C TYR A 82 -9.27 12.23 -6.03
N SER A 83 -10.47 11.66 -6.18
CA SER A 83 -11.08 10.84 -5.13
C SER A 83 -10.72 9.37 -5.29
N SER A 84 -10.36 8.72 -4.20
CA SER A 84 -10.20 7.26 -4.14
C SER A 84 -11.52 6.54 -3.81
N ASN A 85 -12.61 7.27 -3.64
CA ASN A 85 -13.90 6.68 -3.28
C ASN A 85 -14.35 5.65 -4.32
N GLY A 86 -14.65 4.43 -3.88
CA GLY A 86 -15.04 3.33 -4.76
C GLY A 86 -13.89 2.64 -5.47
N ALA A 87 -12.65 3.01 -5.18
CA ALA A 87 -11.49 2.43 -5.83
C ALA A 87 -11.11 1.07 -5.21
N LYS A 88 -10.21 0.36 -5.92
CA LYS A 88 -9.53 -0.85 -5.44
C LYS A 88 -8.07 -0.50 -5.17
N ILE A 89 -7.46 -1.16 -4.21
CA ILE A 89 -6.03 -1.03 -3.97
C ILE A 89 -5.34 -2.40 -4.03
N PHE A 90 -4.22 -2.46 -4.69
CA PHE A 90 -3.37 -3.65 -4.82
C PHE A 90 -2.05 -3.37 -4.13
N ILE A 91 -1.69 -4.18 -3.14
CA ILE A 91 -0.53 -3.95 -2.29
C ILE A 91 0.32 -5.23 -2.26
N THR A 92 1.62 -5.09 -2.37
CA THR A 92 2.51 -6.26 -2.34
C THR A 92 2.48 -7.01 -1.01
N HIS A 93 2.16 -6.31 0.08
CA HIS A 93 2.07 -6.87 1.43
C HIS A 93 0.79 -6.40 2.10
N SER A 94 0.22 -7.23 2.98
CA SER A 94 -1.01 -6.87 3.69
C SER A 94 -0.82 -5.57 4.49
N PRO A 95 -1.83 -4.67 4.49
CA PRO A 95 -1.68 -3.36 5.12
C PRO A 95 -1.70 -3.46 6.66
N CYS A 96 -0.90 -2.63 7.31
CA CYS A 96 -0.95 -2.47 8.76
C CYS A 96 -2.26 -1.82 9.19
N ILE A 97 -2.52 -1.80 10.50
CA ILE A 97 -3.77 -1.21 11.02
C ILE A 97 -3.91 0.26 10.63
N HIS A 98 -2.84 1.04 10.69
CA HIS A 98 -2.89 2.47 10.37
C HIS A 98 -3.24 2.72 8.90
N CYS A 99 -2.63 1.98 7.98
CA CYS A 99 -2.96 2.08 6.55
C CYS A 99 -4.37 1.56 6.28
N SER A 100 -4.81 0.53 7.00
CA SER A 100 -6.17 -0.01 6.84
C SER A 100 -7.23 1.00 7.28
N LEU A 101 -6.99 1.73 8.36
CA LEU A 101 -7.89 2.82 8.78
C LEU A 101 -7.99 3.89 7.70
N LEU A 102 -6.85 4.27 7.12
CA LEU A 102 -6.80 5.26 6.04
C LEU A 102 -7.56 4.77 4.80
N ILE A 103 -7.31 3.54 4.38
CA ILE A 103 -7.98 2.91 3.22
C ILE A 103 -9.49 2.96 3.38
N GLN A 104 -9.99 2.55 4.54
CA GLN A 104 -11.42 2.56 4.83
C GLN A 104 -11.98 4.00 4.78
N LYS A 105 -11.27 4.93 5.41
CA LYS A 105 -11.73 6.32 5.52
C LYS A 105 -11.77 7.03 4.18
N CYS A 106 -10.90 6.65 3.24
CA CYS A 106 -10.84 7.23 1.91
C CYS A 106 -11.83 6.61 0.92
N GLY A 107 -12.66 5.66 1.36
CA GLY A 107 -13.71 5.07 0.52
C GLY A 107 -13.23 3.99 -0.42
N ILE A 108 -12.01 3.49 -0.28
CA ILE A 108 -11.54 2.31 -1.03
C ILE A 108 -12.31 1.10 -0.51
N ASN A 109 -12.92 0.33 -1.41
CA ASN A 109 -13.83 -0.74 -1.00
C ASN A 109 -13.39 -2.16 -1.38
N GLU A 110 -12.25 -2.31 -2.03
CA GLU A 110 -11.64 -3.60 -2.31
C GLU A 110 -10.13 -3.51 -2.09
N VAL A 111 -9.59 -4.49 -1.36
CA VAL A 111 -8.17 -4.57 -1.04
C VAL A 111 -7.63 -5.93 -1.47
N TYR A 112 -6.58 -5.91 -2.28
CA TYR A 112 -5.87 -7.09 -2.73
C TYR A 112 -4.44 -7.01 -2.26
N TYR A 113 -3.90 -8.11 -1.71
CA TYR A 113 -2.51 -8.16 -1.27
C TYR A 113 -1.85 -9.47 -1.71
N HIS A 114 -0.53 -9.44 -1.84
CA HIS A 114 0.21 -10.62 -2.33
C HIS A 114 0.76 -11.45 -1.17
N GLU A 115 1.50 -10.84 -0.26
CA GLU A 115 2.11 -11.53 0.87
C GLU A 115 1.55 -11.05 2.19
N ASN A 116 1.47 -11.96 3.17
CA ASN A 116 1.06 -11.61 4.52
C ASN A 116 2.17 -10.81 5.22
N TYR A 117 1.78 -9.75 5.91
CA TYR A 117 2.61 -9.08 6.88
C TYR A 117 2.45 -9.78 8.24
N ARG A 118 3.37 -9.53 9.19
CA ARG A 118 3.37 -10.22 10.48
C ARG A 118 2.08 -10.10 11.27
N ASP A 119 1.41 -8.95 11.16
CA ASP A 119 0.24 -8.60 11.94
C ASP A 119 -0.98 -8.54 11.02
N ASP A 120 -2.04 -9.25 11.39
CA ASP A 120 -3.27 -9.29 10.61
C ASP A 120 -4.34 -8.30 11.10
N ALA A 121 -4.02 -7.45 12.06
CA ALA A 121 -4.99 -6.50 12.63
C ALA A 121 -5.64 -5.61 11.57
N GLY A 122 -4.86 -5.16 10.59
CA GLY A 122 -5.37 -4.35 9.48
C GLY A 122 -6.37 -5.10 8.62
N ILE A 123 -6.05 -6.35 8.26
CA ILE A 123 -6.93 -7.22 7.47
C ILE A 123 -8.24 -7.49 8.22
N GLN A 124 -8.15 -7.79 9.50
CA GLN A 124 -9.35 -8.04 10.31
C GLN A 124 -10.24 -6.81 10.41
N PHE A 125 -9.64 -5.63 10.59
CA PHE A 125 -10.38 -4.38 10.60
C PHE A 125 -11.13 -4.16 9.28
N LEU A 126 -10.44 -4.34 8.14
CA LEU A 126 -11.04 -4.14 6.82
C LEU A 126 -12.22 -5.08 6.58
N LYS A 127 -12.08 -6.35 6.94
CA LYS A 127 -13.15 -7.33 6.81
C LYS A 127 -14.36 -6.96 7.66
N LYS A 128 -14.13 -6.55 8.92
CA LYS A 128 -15.21 -6.12 9.82
C LYS A 128 -15.92 -4.86 9.29
N ALA A 129 -15.19 -4.01 8.58
CA ALA A 129 -15.76 -2.80 7.97
C ALA A 129 -16.55 -3.09 6.69
N GLY A 130 -16.63 -4.34 6.26
CA GLY A 130 -17.36 -4.73 5.05
C GLY A 130 -16.58 -4.53 3.76
N ILE A 131 -15.28 -4.31 3.84
CA ILE A 131 -14.42 -4.15 2.67
C ILE A 131 -14.01 -5.54 2.18
N LYS A 132 -14.09 -5.75 0.87
CA LYS A 132 -13.62 -6.99 0.26
C LYS A 132 -12.10 -7.06 0.38
N VAL A 133 -11.57 -8.14 0.96
CA VAL A 133 -10.14 -8.36 1.12
C VAL A 133 -9.80 -9.73 0.56
N GLU A 134 -8.84 -9.77 -0.36
CA GLU A 134 -8.44 -11.00 -1.03
C GLU A 134 -6.93 -11.06 -1.21
N GLN A 135 -6.35 -12.22 -0.96
CA GLN A 135 -4.94 -12.47 -1.22
C GLN A 135 -4.78 -13.02 -2.65
N LEU A 136 -3.89 -12.43 -3.39
CA LEU A 136 -3.58 -12.85 -4.76
C LEU A 136 -2.24 -13.58 -4.85
#